data_e5fef0a3c6875633ae9917ae3d8b2c42
#
_entry.id   e5fef0a3c6875633ae9917ae3d8b2c42
#
_cell.length_a   1.000
_cell.length_b   1.000
_cell.length_c   1.000
_cell.angle_alpha   90.00
_cell.angle_beta   90.00
_cell.angle_gamma   90.00
#
_symmetry.space_group_name_H-M   'P 1'
#
loop_
_entity.id
_entity.type
_entity.pdbx_description
1 polymer ?
#
loop_
_entity_poly.entity_id
_entity_poly.type
_entity_poly.pdbx_seq_one_letter_code
_entity_poly.pdbx_strand_id
1 'polypeptide(L)'
;MGYRQKGYHAIPEVRARRKLYRELNPERSILDGVKQRSKKRGWVCDITVEDIVIPEVCPILLVPLKKYDKNWAPSLDRVDNSKGYEKGNVRVISKRANSLKGDMSIEDIERLLAYAKGN
;
A
#
# COMPACT_ATOMS: atom_id res chain seq x y z
N MET A 1 1.13 -24.01 -20.94
CA MET A 1 -0.19 -24.58 -20.85
C MET A 1 -1.08 -23.74 -19.96
N GLY A 2 -2.14 -23.20 -20.53
CA GLY A 2 -2.97 -22.22 -19.82
C GLY A 2 -3.66 -22.76 -18.57
N TYR A 3 -4.14 -24.00 -18.60
CA TYR A 3 -4.80 -24.57 -17.44
C TYR A 3 -3.83 -24.76 -16.27
N ARG A 4 -2.56 -24.99 -16.55
CA ARG A 4 -1.53 -25.11 -15.52
C ARG A 4 -1.35 -23.83 -14.75
N GLN A 5 -1.34 -22.70 -15.46
CA GLN A 5 -1.17 -21.39 -14.81
C GLN A 5 -2.33 -21.10 -13.88
N LYS A 6 -3.55 -21.39 -14.32
CA LYS A 6 -4.74 -21.21 -13.48
C LYS A 6 -4.73 -22.17 -12.30
N GLY A 7 -4.41 -23.47 -12.53
CA GLY A 7 -4.35 -24.45 -11.48
C GLY A 7 -3.19 -24.23 -10.52
N TYR A 8 -2.06 -23.72 -11.03
CA TYR A 8 -0.87 -23.46 -10.23
C TYR A 8 -1.17 -22.57 -9.04
N HIS A 9 -1.87 -21.46 -9.27
CA HIS A 9 -2.22 -20.53 -8.20
C HIS A 9 -3.27 -21.08 -7.23
N ALA A 10 -4.03 -22.09 -7.64
CA ALA A 10 -5.02 -22.74 -6.80
C ALA A 10 -4.46 -23.90 -5.96
N ILE A 11 -3.24 -24.37 -6.26
CA ILE A 11 -2.63 -25.50 -5.53
C ILE A 11 -2.31 -25.08 -4.10
N PRO A 12 -2.78 -25.84 -3.08
CA PRO A 12 -2.59 -25.46 -1.69
C PRO A 12 -1.14 -25.24 -1.27
N GLU A 13 -0.20 -26.05 -1.75
CA GLU A 13 1.21 -25.87 -1.41
C GLU A 13 1.77 -24.55 -1.94
N VAL A 14 1.35 -24.16 -3.15
CA VAL A 14 1.79 -22.91 -3.76
C VAL A 14 1.23 -21.73 -2.96
N ARG A 15 -0.05 -21.80 -2.59
CA ARG A 15 -0.67 -20.74 -1.77
C ARG A 15 -0.01 -20.63 -0.40
N ALA A 16 0.29 -21.75 0.23
CA ALA A 16 0.96 -21.77 1.53
C ALA A 16 2.36 -21.14 1.45
N ARG A 17 3.14 -21.46 0.41
CA ARG A 17 4.47 -20.87 0.20
C ARG A 17 4.39 -19.37 -0.05
N ARG A 18 3.43 -18.91 -0.85
CA ARG A 18 3.23 -17.49 -1.12
C ARG A 18 2.84 -16.72 0.12
N LYS A 19 1.96 -17.31 0.93
CA LYS A 19 1.57 -16.72 2.21
C LYS A 19 2.76 -16.60 3.14
N LEU A 20 3.54 -17.67 3.26
CA LEU A 20 4.74 -17.68 4.10
C LEU A 20 5.74 -16.63 3.62
N TYR A 21 5.96 -16.53 2.31
CA TYR A 21 6.85 -15.52 1.76
C TYR A 21 6.42 -14.10 2.15
N ARG A 22 5.11 -13.80 2.03
CA ARG A 22 4.59 -12.48 2.41
C ARG A 22 4.75 -12.21 3.89
N GLU A 23 4.55 -13.23 4.73
CA GLU A 23 4.71 -13.11 6.18
C GLU A 23 6.16 -12.82 6.58
N LEU A 24 7.11 -13.47 5.90
CA LEU A 24 8.54 -13.32 6.19
C LEU A 24 9.16 -12.09 5.52
N ASN A 25 8.53 -11.57 4.47
CA ASN A 25 9.05 -10.47 3.67
C ASN A 25 7.97 -9.41 3.41
N PRO A 26 7.43 -8.78 4.46
CA PRO A 26 6.32 -7.84 4.28
C PRO A 26 6.70 -6.62 3.43
N GLU A 27 7.90 -6.07 3.60
CA GLU A 27 8.36 -4.92 2.83
C GLU A 27 8.54 -5.27 1.36
N ARG A 28 9.11 -6.43 1.08
CA ARG A 28 9.31 -6.91 -0.30
C ARG A 28 7.97 -7.17 -0.98
N SER A 29 7.02 -7.74 -0.24
CA SER A 29 5.69 -8.01 -0.77
C SER A 29 4.97 -6.71 -1.16
N ILE A 30 5.07 -5.69 -0.32
CA ILE A 30 4.52 -4.37 -0.60
C ILE A 30 5.17 -3.78 -1.86
N LEU A 31 6.50 -3.86 -1.94
CA LEU A 31 7.24 -3.35 -3.09
C LEU A 31 6.83 -4.02 -4.40
N ASP A 32 6.71 -5.34 -4.38
CA ASP A 32 6.31 -6.09 -5.58
C ASP A 32 4.94 -5.64 -6.09
N GLY A 33 3.98 -5.47 -5.20
CA GLY A 33 2.65 -4.99 -5.55
C GLY A 33 2.66 -3.57 -6.12
N VAL A 34 3.46 -2.70 -5.52
CA VAL A 34 3.61 -1.31 -5.97
C VAL A 34 4.25 -1.23 -7.35
N LYS A 35 5.27 -2.05 -7.61
CA LYS A 35 5.91 -2.12 -8.93
C LYS A 35 4.92 -2.54 -10.01
N GLN A 36 4.08 -3.52 -9.71
CA GLN A 36 3.06 -3.98 -10.66
C GLN A 36 2.04 -2.88 -10.97
N ARG A 37 1.54 -2.19 -9.94
CA ARG A 37 0.58 -1.09 -10.12
C ARG A 37 1.21 0.06 -10.90
N SER A 38 2.44 0.43 -10.58
CA SER A 38 3.16 1.51 -11.26
C SER A 38 3.33 1.20 -12.75
N LYS A 39 3.68 -0.03 -13.08
CA LYS A 39 3.82 -0.47 -14.46
C LYS A 39 2.51 -0.34 -15.23
N LYS A 40 1.40 -0.75 -14.62
CA LYS A 40 0.08 -0.66 -15.26
C LYS A 40 -0.35 0.78 -15.50
N ARG A 41 -0.03 1.67 -14.57
CA ARG A 41 -0.48 3.06 -14.62
C ARG A 41 0.50 4.02 -15.25
N GLY A 42 1.69 3.54 -15.59
CA GLY A 42 2.73 4.39 -16.16
C GLY A 42 3.34 5.34 -15.15
N TRP A 43 3.31 5.00 -13.88
CA TRP A 43 3.91 5.80 -12.82
C TRP A 43 5.39 5.47 -12.62
N VAL A 44 6.16 6.46 -12.24
CA VAL A 44 7.55 6.24 -11.81
C VAL A 44 7.55 5.41 -10.54
N CYS A 45 8.49 4.47 -10.46
CA CYS A 45 8.71 3.68 -9.25
C CYS A 45 10.23 3.46 -9.13
N ASP A 46 10.89 4.29 -8.36
CA ASP A 46 12.35 4.22 -8.16
C ASP A 46 12.75 3.85 -6.74
N ILE A 47 11.79 3.41 -5.93
CA ILE A 47 12.05 3.02 -4.55
C ILE A 47 12.62 1.60 -4.46
N THR A 48 13.28 1.34 -3.34
CA THR A 48 13.80 0.03 -3.00
C THR A 48 13.15 -0.45 -1.69
N VAL A 49 13.45 -1.67 -1.28
CA VAL A 49 12.87 -2.23 -0.06
C VAL A 49 13.24 -1.41 1.18
N GLU A 50 14.39 -0.78 1.18
CA GLU A 50 14.85 0.07 2.28
C GLU A 50 14.00 1.32 2.45
N ASP A 51 13.32 1.76 1.39
CA ASP A 51 12.42 2.92 1.46
C ASP A 51 11.08 2.59 2.13
N ILE A 52 10.80 1.31 2.34
CA ILE A 52 9.55 0.85 2.94
C ILE A 52 9.79 0.54 4.42
N VAL A 53 9.44 1.49 5.27
CA VAL A 53 9.56 1.35 6.72
C VAL A 53 8.16 1.20 7.31
N ILE A 54 7.88 0.01 7.86
CA ILE A 54 6.57 -0.30 8.42
C ILE A 54 6.57 0.12 9.90
N PRO A 55 5.80 1.15 10.28
CA PRO A 55 5.70 1.56 11.68
C PRO A 55 4.82 0.60 12.47
N GLU A 56 4.89 0.66 13.79
CA GLU A 56 3.99 -0.11 14.64
C GLU A 56 2.56 0.44 14.60
N VAL A 57 2.44 1.76 14.43
CA VAL A 57 1.17 2.47 14.50
C VAL A 57 1.00 3.28 13.20
N CYS A 58 -0.22 3.28 12.66
CA CYS A 58 -0.53 4.14 11.53
C CYS A 58 -0.25 5.61 11.92
N PRO A 59 0.63 6.31 11.18
CA PRO A 59 1.00 7.68 11.54
C PRO A 59 -0.14 8.69 11.39
N ILE A 60 -1.21 8.33 10.69
CA ILE A 60 -2.36 9.22 10.48
C ILE A 60 -3.46 8.96 11.51
N LEU A 61 -3.89 7.71 11.63
CA LEU A 61 -5.03 7.36 12.49
C LEU A 61 -4.63 6.89 13.86
N LEU A 62 -3.33 6.71 14.12
CA LEU A 62 -2.75 6.35 15.41
C LEU A 62 -3.28 5.04 15.99
N VAL A 63 -3.63 4.10 15.11
CA VAL A 63 -4.07 2.75 15.45
C VAL A 63 -2.95 1.77 15.07
N PRO A 64 -2.66 0.76 15.92
CA PRO A 64 -1.64 -0.23 15.60
C PRO A 64 -1.90 -0.91 14.24
N LEU A 65 -0.85 -1.05 13.44
CA LEU A 65 -0.94 -1.76 12.18
C LEU A 65 -1.00 -3.26 12.47
N LYS A 66 -1.84 -3.96 11.72
CA LYS A 66 -2.11 -5.37 11.94
C LYS A 66 -2.13 -6.11 10.60
N LYS A 67 -1.17 -7.00 10.39
CA LYS A 67 -1.06 -7.79 9.15
C LYS A 67 -2.39 -8.48 8.85
N TYR A 68 -2.73 -8.51 7.57
CA TYR A 68 -3.93 -9.17 7.05
C TYR A 68 -5.25 -8.61 7.56
N ASP A 69 -5.22 -7.53 8.32
CA ASP A 69 -6.44 -6.86 8.72
C ASP A 69 -6.98 -6.06 7.56
N LYS A 70 -8.30 -6.07 7.38
CA LYS A 70 -8.96 -5.39 6.28
C LYS A 70 -8.71 -3.87 6.28
N ASN A 71 -8.67 -3.28 7.48
CA ASN A 71 -8.53 -1.83 7.65
C ASN A 71 -7.15 -1.41 8.12
N TRP A 72 -6.48 -2.25 8.90
CA TRP A 72 -5.28 -1.84 9.64
C TRP A 72 -3.99 -2.46 9.12
N ALA A 73 -4.05 -3.19 8.01
CA ALA A 73 -2.85 -3.70 7.39
C ALA A 73 -2.01 -2.55 6.83
N PRO A 74 -0.67 -2.72 6.80
CA PRO A 74 0.20 -1.71 6.20
C PRO A 74 -0.07 -1.54 4.71
N SER A 75 -0.06 -0.29 4.25
CA SER A 75 -0.26 0.07 2.86
C SER A 75 0.70 1.20 2.50
N LEU A 76 1.36 1.08 1.36
CA LEU A 76 2.28 2.14 0.93
C LEU A 76 1.52 3.23 0.21
N ASP A 77 1.67 4.45 0.72
CA ASP A 77 1.01 5.63 0.20
C ASP A 77 2.00 6.51 -0.56
N ARG A 78 1.51 7.15 -1.62
CA ARG A 78 2.22 8.26 -2.27
C ARG A 78 1.80 9.54 -1.55
N VAL A 79 2.74 10.17 -0.85
CA VAL A 79 2.43 11.37 -0.05
C VAL A 79 1.81 12.45 -0.94
N ASP A 80 2.42 12.71 -2.09
CA ASP A 80 1.90 13.59 -3.13
C ASP A 80 1.36 12.72 -4.28
N ASN A 81 0.05 12.76 -4.47
CA ASN A 81 -0.64 11.95 -5.49
C ASN A 81 -0.28 12.34 -6.93
N SER A 82 0.32 13.52 -7.14
CA SER A 82 0.75 13.95 -8.48
C SER A 82 2.05 13.29 -8.92
N LYS A 83 2.74 12.63 -8.01
CA LYS A 83 3.99 11.92 -8.27
C LYS A 83 3.80 10.42 -8.11
N GLY A 84 4.78 9.64 -8.57
CA GLY A 84 4.77 8.20 -8.43
C GLY A 84 5.33 7.73 -7.07
N TYR A 85 5.66 6.46 -7.02
CA TYR A 85 6.33 5.86 -5.87
C TYR A 85 7.82 6.18 -5.97
N GLU A 86 8.14 7.41 -5.62
CA GLU A 86 9.48 7.97 -5.76
C GLU A 86 10.13 8.12 -4.38
N LYS A 87 11.45 8.07 -4.34
CA LYS A 87 12.18 8.29 -3.09
C LYS A 87 11.77 9.62 -2.47
N GLY A 88 11.44 9.58 -1.17
CA GLY A 88 10.95 10.76 -0.46
C GLY A 88 9.44 11.00 -0.58
N ASN A 89 8.75 10.28 -1.46
CA ASN A 89 7.30 10.45 -1.67
C ASN A 89 6.48 9.28 -1.17
N VAL A 90 7.04 8.40 -0.34
CA VAL A 90 6.34 7.21 0.12
C VAL A 90 6.33 7.12 1.64
N ARG A 91 5.22 6.64 2.19
CA ARG A 91 5.08 6.30 3.60
C ARG A 91 4.13 5.12 3.76
N VAL A 92 4.39 4.32 4.76
CA VAL A 92 3.48 3.22 5.11
C VAL A 92 2.44 3.76 6.09
N ILE A 93 1.18 3.63 5.70
CA ILE A 93 0.02 4.00 6.52
C ILE A 93 -0.93 2.79 6.55
N SER A 94 -2.01 2.87 7.31
CA SER A 94 -3.01 1.81 7.29
C SER A 94 -3.80 1.81 5.98
N LYS A 95 -4.33 0.66 5.60
CA LYS A 95 -5.27 0.58 4.47
C LYS A 95 -6.45 1.52 4.67
N ARG A 96 -6.93 1.64 5.91
CA ARG A 96 -8.03 2.54 6.23
C ARG A 96 -7.67 4.00 5.92
N ALA A 97 -6.52 4.46 6.40
CA ALA A 97 -6.06 5.82 6.13
C ALA A 97 -5.85 6.07 4.65
N ASN A 98 -5.29 5.08 3.94
CA ASN A 98 -5.05 5.18 2.50
C ASN A 98 -6.37 5.29 1.73
N SER A 99 -7.37 4.51 2.11
CA SER A 99 -8.71 4.58 1.51
C SER A 99 -9.38 5.92 1.77
N LEU A 100 -9.26 6.45 2.98
CA LEU A 100 -9.83 7.76 3.33
C LEU A 100 -9.16 8.89 2.57
N LYS A 101 -7.85 8.82 2.41
CA LYS A 101 -7.09 9.81 1.64
C LYS A 101 -7.47 9.76 0.15
N GLY A 102 -7.59 8.55 -0.39
CA GLY A 102 -7.91 8.36 -1.80
C GLY A 102 -6.96 9.15 -2.70
N ASP A 103 -7.51 9.85 -3.67
CA ASP A 103 -6.77 10.69 -4.60
C ASP A 103 -6.90 12.19 -4.31
N MET A 104 -7.29 12.53 -3.08
CA MET A 104 -7.46 13.93 -2.69
C MET A 104 -6.14 14.70 -2.81
N SER A 105 -6.22 15.90 -3.35
CA SER A 105 -5.14 16.87 -3.31
C SER A 105 -5.10 17.52 -1.92
N ILE A 106 -4.02 18.24 -1.62
CA ILE A 106 -3.94 19.03 -0.39
C ILE A 106 -5.12 20.00 -0.30
N GLU A 107 -5.45 20.65 -1.44
CA GLU A 107 -6.57 21.57 -1.49
C GLU A 107 -7.91 20.89 -1.17
N ASP A 108 -8.12 19.69 -1.69
CA ASP A 108 -9.31 18.91 -1.39
C ASP A 108 -9.41 18.57 0.09
N ILE A 109 -8.27 18.19 0.69
CA ILE A 109 -8.21 17.86 2.12
C ILE A 109 -8.52 19.11 2.95
N GLU A 110 -7.99 20.26 2.58
CA GLU A 110 -8.26 21.51 3.28
C GLU A 110 -9.73 21.90 3.20
N ARG A 111 -10.34 21.76 2.02
CA ARG A 111 -11.76 22.05 1.83
C ARG A 111 -12.64 21.09 2.62
N LEU A 112 -12.28 19.80 2.64
CA LEU A 112 -13.00 18.82 3.43
C LEU A 112 -12.92 19.14 4.91
N LEU A 113 -11.74 19.52 5.38
CA LEU A 113 -11.53 19.91 6.78
C LEU A 113 -12.40 21.13 7.14
N ALA A 114 -12.38 22.15 6.30
CA ALA A 114 -13.20 23.35 6.50
C ALA A 114 -14.67 23.01 6.56
N TYR A 115 -15.14 22.19 5.64
CA TYR A 115 -16.52 21.72 5.64
C TYR A 115 -16.87 20.99 6.95
N ALA A 116 -16.00 20.07 7.36
CA ALA A 116 -16.23 19.27 8.58
C ALA A 116 -16.25 20.14 9.85
N LYS A 117 -15.55 21.26 9.84
CA LYS A 117 -15.53 22.22 10.94
C LYS A 117 -16.71 23.20 10.90
N GLY A 118 -17.56 23.11 9.89
CA GLY A 118 -18.74 23.97 9.75
C GLY A 118 -18.50 25.29 9.05
N ASN A 119 -17.41 25.37 8.29
CA ASN A 119 -17.07 26.60 7.55
C ASN A 119 -17.64 26.61 6.13
#